data_0a7a4241e8cb3a200e7c92e076fee604
#
_entry.id   0a7a4241e8cb3a200e7c92e076fee604
#
_cell.length_a   1.000
_cell.length_b   1.000
_cell.length_c   1.000
_cell.angle_alpha   90.00
_cell.angle_beta   90.00
_cell.angle_gamma   90.00
#
_symmetry.space_group_name_H-M   'P 1'
#
loop_
_entity.id
_entity.type
_entity.pdbx_description
1 polymer ?
#
loop_
_entity_poly.entity_id
_entity_poly.type
_entity_poly.pdbx_seq_one_letter_code
_entity_poly.pdbx_strand_id
1 'polypeptide(L)'
;MSQLDTRYSWLRLFISLLIAIIGNVGMWAIVVVMPDFQSEMGLDRADASLPYTFTMIGFAVGNYAIGRMVDRYGIVTCLLGAAILNSVSFYAATLTSSLSVICVFQLLLGFGTAATFGPLIADVSKWFLMRRGIAVAIAASGNYLSGAIWPLLLTGVLRTSGWHGVYLWLAALTLIIMVPLSLLLSRQVNDQSIKLSDAQSNNRMGSLPFSARTLTWLLGLAGVGCCVAMSMPQVHIVAYCVDLGYGPTAGAEMLSLMLMGGVISRLISGMLSDRLGGVKTLLIGATLQCIGLILYLPSDGLTSLYLVSLIFG
;
A
#
# COMPACT_ATOMS: atom_id res chain seq x y z
N MET A 1 33.55 6.55 3.31
CA MET A 1 32.43 7.49 3.35
C MET A 1 31.14 6.69 3.45
N SER A 2 30.24 7.01 4.39
CA SER A 2 28.95 6.32 4.53
C SER A 2 28.11 6.56 3.27
N GLN A 3 27.46 5.52 2.76
CA GLN A 3 26.56 5.63 1.60
C GLN A 3 25.15 6.08 2.01
N LEU A 4 24.95 6.35 3.32
CA LEU A 4 23.66 6.71 3.91
C LEU A 4 23.35 8.20 3.73
N ASP A 5 22.08 8.53 3.58
CA ASP A 5 21.55 9.91 3.44
C ASP A 5 22.17 10.72 2.27
N THR A 6 22.70 10.04 1.24
CA THR A 6 23.32 10.64 0.07
C THR A 6 22.30 11.04 -1.00
N ARG A 7 22.74 11.79 -2.02
CA ARG A 7 21.88 12.08 -3.20
C ARG A 7 21.40 10.81 -3.88
N TYR A 8 22.22 9.76 -3.90
CA TYR A 8 21.81 8.46 -4.45
C TYR A 8 20.71 7.80 -3.60
N SER A 9 20.76 7.92 -2.27
CA SER A 9 19.70 7.39 -1.39
C SER A 9 18.35 8.05 -1.70
N TRP A 10 18.33 9.36 -1.97
CA TRP A 10 17.11 10.07 -2.37
C TRP A 10 16.63 9.70 -3.77
N LEU A 11 17.54 9.51 -4.73
CA LEU A 11 17.18 9.01 -6.06
C LEU A 11 16.58 7.60 -5.96
N ARG A 12 17.21 6.71 -5.17
CA ARG A 12 16.70 5.37 -4.90
C ARG A 12 15.30 5.40 -4.27
N LEU A 13 15.08 6.28 -3.30
CA LEU A 13 13.76 6.49 -2.69
C LEU A 13 12.72 6.91 -3.73
N PHE A 14 13.06 7.83 -4.62
CA PHE A 14 12.16 8.27 -5.70
C PHE A 14 11.82 7.11 -6.66
N ILE A 15 12.81 6.33 -7.08
CA ILE A 15 12.61 5.12 -7.91
C ILE A 15 11.72 4.11 -7.16
N SER A 16 11.97 3.88 -5.87
CA SER A 16 11.17 2.98 -5.04
C SER A 16 9.72 3.48 -4.90
N LEU A 17 9.50 4.79 -4.77
CA LEU A 17 8.16 5.38 -4.77
C LEU A 17 7.43 5.11 -6.08
N LEU A 18 8.08 5.30 -7.23
CA LEU A 18 7.50 4.98 -8.53
C LEU A 18 7.15 3.50 -8.66
N ILE A 19 8.04 2.60 -8.23
CA ILE A 19 7.78 1.15 -8.21
C ILE A 19 6.58 0.85 -7.30
N ALA A 20 6.49 1.49 -6.14
CA ALA A 20 5.37 1.31 -5.22
C ALA A 20 4.04 1.79 -5.84
N ILE A 21 4.02 2.94 -6.51
CA ILE A 21 2.81 3.45 -7.19
C ILE A 21 2.34 2.48 -8.27
N ILE A 22 3.27 1.96 -9.09
CA ILE A 22 2.94 1.07 -10.20
C ILE A 22 2.59 -0.33 -9.70
N GLY A 23 3.38 -0.89 -8.80
CA GLY A 23 3.21 -2.25 -8.34
C GLY A 23 1.99 -2.45 -7.45
N ASN A 24 1.58 -1.43 -6.69
CA ASN A 24 0.36 -1.50 -5.88
C ASN A 24 -0.94 -1.41 -6.71
N VAL A 25 -0.87 -1.19 -8.02
CA VAL A 25 -2.05 -1.23 -8.89
C VAL A 25 -2.80 -2.56 -8.79
N GLY A 26 -2.11 -3.66 -8.50
CA GLY A 26 -2.73 -4.97 -8.29
C GLY A 26 -3.82 -4.99 -7.22
N MET A 27 -3.73 -4.12 -6.20
CA MET A 27 -4.77 -3.99 -5.18
C MET A 27 -5.96 -3.14 -5.64
N TRP A 28 -5.71 -2.12 -6.47
CA TRP A 28 -6.72 -1.12 -6.83
C TRP A 28 -7.46 -1.42 -8.13
N ALA A 29 -6.82 -2.17 -9.05
CA ALA A 29 -7.40 -2.49 -10.35
C ALA A 29 -8.74 -3.20 -10.25
N ILE A 30 -8.84 -4.23 -9.40
CA ILE A 30 -10.08 -5.00 -9.23
C ILE A 30 -11.22 -4.13 -8.67
N VAL A 31 -10.91 -3.16 -7.80
CA VAL A 31 -11.91 -2.24 -7.23
C VAL A 31 -12.51 -1.35 -8.33
N VAL A 32 -11.67 -0.90 -9.27
CA VAL A 32 -12.10 -0.05 -10.39
C VAL A 32 -12.96 -0.83 -11.39
N VAL A 33 -12.58 -2.06 -11.70
CA VAL A 33 -13.27 -2.87 -12.70
C VAL A 33 -14.45 -3.67 -12.15
N MET A 34 -14.63 -3.69 -10.83
CA MET A 34 -15.64 -4.51 -10.16
C MET A 34 -17.07 -4.35 -10.71
N PRO A 35 -17.59 -3.13 -10.99
CA PRO A 35 -18.95 -2.98 -11.51
C PRO A 35 -19.13 -3.62 -12.89
N ASP A 36 -18.18 -3.44 -13.81
CA ASP A 36 -18.22 -4.01 -15.15
C ASP A 36 -18.08 -5.54 -15.09
N PHE A 37 -17.15 -6.04 -14.28
CA PHE A 37 -16.93 -7.43 -14.00
C PHE A 37 -18.19 -8.11 -13.43
N GLN A 38 -18.84 -7.47 -12.45
CA GLN A 38 -20.09 -7.94 -11.85
C GLN A 38 -21.21 -8.06 -12.89
N SER A 39 -21.38 -7.05 -13.72
CA SER A 39 -22.43 -7.00 -14.72
C SER A 39 -22.22 -8.03 -15.85
N GLU A 40 -20.98 -8.19 -16.32
CA GLU A 40 -20.63 -9.12 -17.39
C GLU A 40 -20.79 -10.58 -16.98
N MET A 41 -20.41 -10.92 -15.75
CA MET A 41 -20.49 -12.28 -15.23
C MET A 41 -21.84 -12.61 -14.57
N GLY A 42 -22.76 -11.65 -14.46
CA GLY A 42 -24.05 -11.84 -13.80
C GLY A 42 -23.95 -12.21 -12.32
N LEU A 43 -22.92 -11.71 -11.63
CA LEU A 43 -22.64 -12.05 -10.24
C LEU A 43 -23.44 -11.18 -9.29
N ASP A 44 -23.72 -11.70 -8.09
CA ASP A 44 -24.16 -10.86 -7.00
C ASP A 44 -22.99 -10.04 -6.42
N ARG A 45 -23.29 -9.12 -5.51
CA ARG A 45 -22.28 -8.20 -4.95
C ARG A 45 -21.28 -8.94 -4.05
N ALA A 46 -21.70 -10.02 -3.40
CA ALA A 46 -20.83 -10.80 -2.51
C ALA A 46 -19.80 -11.57 -3.36
N ASP A 47 -20.23 -12.25 -4.39
CA ASP A 47 -19.36 -13.00 -5.30
C ASP A 47 -18.40 -12.08 -6.07
N ALA A 48 -18.87 -10.90 -6.53
CA ALA A 48 -18.05 -9.91 -7.20
C ALA A 48 -16.92 -9.34 -6.32
N SER A 49 -17.05 -9.41 -4.99
CA SER A 49 -16.03 -8.96 -4.02
C SER A 49 -14.97 -10.01 -3.71
N LEU A 50 -15.20 -11.29 -4.03
CA LEU A 50 -14.26 -12.38 -3.75
C LEU A 50 -12.88 -12.16 -4.37
N PRO A 51 -12.75 -11.74 -5.64
CA PRO A 51 -11.43 -11.47 -6.23
C PRO A 51 -10.59 -10.47 -5.42
N TYR A 52 -11.21 -9.42 -4.88
CA TYR A 52 -10.53 -8.47 -3.99
C TYR A 52 -10.06 -9.14 -2.69
N THR A 53 -10.91 -9.96 -2.09
CA THR A 53 -10.57 -10.72 -0.87
C THR A 53 -9.35 -11.61 -1.10
N PHE A 54 -9.32 -12.33 -2.23
CA PHE A 54 -8.17 -13.17 -2.60
C PHE A 54 -6.92 -12.34 -2.86
N THR A 55 -7.04 -11.15 -3.46
CA THR A 55 -5.92 -10.20 -3.61
C THR A 55 -5.35 -9.81 -2.24
N MET A 56 -6.19 -9.50 -1.26
CA MET A 56 -5.76 -9.14 0.09
C MET A 56 -5.08 -10.31 0.82
N ILE A 57 -5.61 -11.53 0.67
CA ILE A 57 -4.98 -12.74 1.22
C ILE A 57 -3.59 -12.94 0.59
N GLY A 58 -3.51 -12.87 -0.74
CA GLY A 58 -2.25 -12.96 -1.47
C GLY A 58 -1.24 -11.90 -1.01
N PHE A 59 -1.68 -10.66 -0.84
CA PHE A 59 -0.86 -9.56 -0.35
C PHE A 59 -0.34 -9.79 1.08
N ALA A 60 -1.17 -10.28 1.98
CA ALA A 60 -0.77 -10.59 3.35
C ALA A 60 0.29 -11.70 3.40
N VAL A 61 0.04 -12.81 2.70
CA VAL A 61 0.98 -13.93 2.60
C VAL A 61 2.26 -13.51 1.89
N GLY A 62 2.14 -12.72 0.82
CA GLY A 62 3.25 -12.20 0.03
C GLY A 62 4.18 -11.30 0.85
N ASN A 63 3.65 -10.39 1.67
CA ASN A 63 4.49 -9.54 2.54
C ASN A 63 5.41 -10.38 3.45
N TYR A 64 4.91 -11.47 3.99
CA TYR A 64 5.72 -12.36 4.83
C TYR A 64 6.72 -13.20 4.00
N ALA A 65 6.24 -13.85 2.94
CA ALA A 65 7.05 -14.75 2.14
C ALA A 65 8.13 -13.99 1.35
N ILE A 66 7.76 -12.90 0.66
CA ILE A 66 8.69 -12.10 -0.13
C ILE A 66 9.69 -11.37 0.76
N GLY A 67 9.27 -10.95 1.99
CA GLY A 67 10.22 -10.41 2.96
C GLY A 67 11.40 -11.34 3.20
N ARG A 68 11.14 -12.64 3.43
CA ARG A 68 12.20 -13.66 3.56
C ARG A 68 12.97 -13.92 2.26
N MET A 69 12.28 -13.87 1.12
CA MET A 69 12.94 -14.04 -0.17
C MET A 69 13.91 -12.88 -0.46
N VAL A 70 13.56 -11.66 -0.08
CA VAL A 70 14.45 -10.49 -0.24
C VAL A 70 15.72 -10.63 0.60
N ASP A 71 15.63 -11.17 1.80
CA ASP A 71 16.82 -11.44 2.62
C ASP A 71 17.77 -12.44 1.98
N ARG A 72 17.27 -13.37 1.16
CA ARG A 72 18.07 -14.41 0.50
C ARG A 72 18.52 -14.05 -0.92
N TYR A 73 17.63 -13.45 -1.71
CA TYR A 73 17.84 -13.23 -3.15
C TYR A 73 18.00 -11.74 -3.51
N GLY A 74 17.79 -10.85 -2.56
CA GLY A 74 17.84 -9.41 -2.77
C GLY A 74 16.54 -8.84 -3.35
N ILE A 75 16.38 -7.51 -3.18
CA ILE A 75 15.15 -6.80 -3.55
C ILE A 75 14.89 -6.80 -5.06
N VAL A 76 15.93 -6.67 -5.88
CA VAL A 76 15.79 -6.58 -7.34
C VAL A 76 15.21 -7.87 -7.92
N THR A 77 15.74 -9.03 -7.51
CA THR A 77 15.24 -10.34 -7.97
C THR A 77 13.78 -10.53 -7.61
N CYS A 78 13.40 -10.13 -6.39
CA CYS A 78 12.02 -10.22 -5.92
C CYS A 78 11.08 -9.27 -6.69
N LEU A 79 11.52 -8.06 -7.00
CA LEU A 79 10.73 -7.10 -7.79
C LEU A 79 10.57 -7.54 -9.25
N LEU A 80 11.62 -8.11 -9.87
CA LEU A 80 11.54 -8.68 -11.22
C LEU A 80 10.57 -9.87 -11.25
N GLY A 81 10.68 -10.78 -10.28
CA GLY A 81 9.73 -11.89 -10.15
C GLY A 81 8.29 -11.42 -9.93
N ALA A 82 8.11 -10.38 -9.11
CA ALA A 82 6.80 -9.76 -8.87
C ALA A 82 6.23 -9.09 -10.13
N ALA A 83 7.06 -8.40 -10.91
CA ALA A 83 6.62 -7.77 -12.17
C ALA A 83 6.14 -8.83 -13.18
N ILE A 84 6.87 -9.93 -13.32
CA ILE A 84 6.48 -11.05 -14.18
C ILE A 84 5.20 -11.71 -13.66
N LEU A 85 5.14 -12.01 -12.37
CA LEU A 85 3.97 -12.66 -11.75
C LEU A 85 2.71 -11.81 -11.90
N ASN A 86 2.80 -10.50 -11.64
CA ASN A 86 1.67 -9.57 -11.78
C ASN A 86 1.22 -9.49 -13.24
N SER A 87 2.15 -9.34 -14.18
CA SER A 87 1.84 -9.28 -15.61
C SER A 87 1.16 -10.56 -16.10
N VAL A 88 1.71 -11.72 -15.75
CA VAL A 88 1.11 -13.03 -16.11
C VAL A 88 -0.27 -13.19 -15.48
N SER A 89 -0.44 -12.79 -14.21
CA SER A 89 -1.72 -12.89 -13.51
C SER A 89 -2.78 -11.98 -14.12
N PHE A 90 -2.44 -10.74 -14.48
CA PHE A 90 -3.35 -9.84 -15.20
C PHE A 90 -3.75 -10.43 -16.56
N TYR A 91 -2.77 -10.87 -17.35
CA TYR A 91 -3.03 -11.44 -18.66
C TYR A 91 -3.88 -12.72 -18.56
N ALA A 92 -3.52 -13.65 -17.68
CA ALA A 92 -4.22 -14.91 -17.54
C ALA A 92 -5.66 -14.76 -17.02
N ALA A 93 -5.92 -13.75 -16.17
CA ALA A 93 -7.27 -13.45 -15.72
C ALA A 93 -8.21 -13.05 -16.87
N THR A 94 -7.68 -12.47 -17.97
CA THR A 94 -8.52 -12.13 -19.15
C THR A 94 -8.87 -13.33 -20.01
N LEU A 95 -8.24 -14.47 -19.82
CA LEU A 95 -8.46 -15.67 -20.64
C LEU A 95 -9.55 -16.61 -20.07
N THR A 96 -10.17 -16.25 -18.97
CA THR A 96 -11.12 -17.12 -18.28
C THR A 96 -12.37 -16.37 -17.87
N SER A 97 -13.51 -17.07 -17.92
CA SER A 97 -14.79 -16.60 -17.39
C SER A 97 -15.16 -17.30 -16.07
N SER A 98 -14.24 -18.08 -15.49
CA SER A 98 -14.49 -18.77 -14.22
C SER A 98 -14.09 -17.88 -13.04
N LEU A 99 -15.05 -17.53 -12.19
CA LEU A 99 -14.80 -16.74 -10.97
C LEU A 99 -13.72 -17.36 -10.08
N SER A 100 -13.75 -18.69 -9.88
CA SER A 100 -12.76 -19.39 -9.05
C SER A 100 -11.34 -19.27 -9.61
N VAL A 101 -11.18 -19.34 -10.94
CA VAL A 101 -9.88 -19.21 -11.60
C VAL A 101 -9.39 -17.76 -11.52
N ILE A 102 -10.29 -16.79 -11.69
CA ILE A 102 -9.97 -15.36 -11.51
C ILE A 102 -9.52 -15.11 -10.07
N CYS A 103 -10.18 -15.66 -9.06
CA CYS A 103 -9.76 -15.55 -7.66
C CYS A 103 -8.33 -16.09 -7.43
N VAL A 104 -7.94 -17.17 -8.09
CA VAL A 104 -6.56 -17.70 -8.02
C VAL A 104 -5.56 -16.69 -8.62
N PHE A 105 -5.87 -16.12 -9.80
CA PHE A 105 -4.99 -15.10 -10.38
C PHE A 105 -4.94 -13.82 -9.54
N GLN A 106 -6.02 -13.44 -8.91
CA GLN A 106 -6.06 -12.31 -7.98
C GLN A 106 -5.22 -12.57 -6.72
N LEU A 107 -5.22 -13.80 -6.19
CA LEU A 107 -4.34 -14.19 -5.10
C LEU A 107 -2.86 -14.06 -5.50
N LEU A 108 -2.49 -14.57 -6.69
CA LEU A 108 -1.13 -14.45 -7.23
C LEU A 108 -0.74 -12.98 -7.47
N LEU A 109 -1.68 -12.16 -7.97
CA LEU A 109 -1.53 -10.73 -8.15
C LEU A 109 -1.24 -10.02 -6.81
N GLY A 110 -2.04 -10.32 -5.79
CA GLY A 110 -1.83 -9.80 -4.44
C GLY A 110 -0.46 -10.22 -3.89
N PHE A 111 -0.08 -11.48 -4.08
CA PHE A 111 1.23 -11.99 -3.66
C PHE A 111 2.37 -11.22 -4.33
N GLY A 112 2.35 -11.04 -5.65
CA GLY A 112 3.36 -10.26 -6.37
C GLY A 112 3.38 -8.79 -5.95
N THR A 113 2.22 -8.16 -5.78
CA THR A 113 2.07 -6.77 -5.35
C THR A 113 2.76 -6.52 -3.99
N ALA A 114 2.78 -7.50 -3.09
CA ALA A 114 3.41 -7.39 -1.78
C ALA A 114 4.90 -7.02 -1.84
N ALA A 115 5.62 -7.39 -2.91
CA ALA A 115 7.03 -7.03 -3.09
C ALA A 115 7.25 -5.51 -3.13
N THR A 116 6.26 -4.78 -3.61
CA THR A 116 6.32 -3.33 -3.82
C THR A 116 5.86 -2.52 -2.59
N PHE A 117 5.56 -3.18 -1.47
CA PHE A 117 5.16 -2.53 -0.23
C PHE A 117 6.15 -2.85 0.91
N GLY A 118 5.88 -3.81 1.78
CA GLY A 118 6.69 -4.09 2.97
C GLY A 118 8.19 -4.32 2.68
N PRO A 119 8.55 -5.24 1.78
CA PRO A 119 9.93 -5.50 1.41
C PRO A 119 10.66 -4.28 0.82
N LEU A 120 9.97 -3.50 -0.02
CA LEU A 120 10.53 -2.30 -0.63
C LEU A 120 10.76 -1.19 0.41
N ILE A 121 9.82 -1.00 1.34
CA ILE A 121 9.96 -0.06 2.47
C ILE A 121 11.16 -0.47 3.35
N ALA A 122 11.30 -1.77 3.63
CA ALA A 122 12.43 -2.29 4.40
C ALA A 122 13.76 -2.04 3.68
N ASP A 123 13.84 -2.22 2.36
CA ASP A 123 15.04 -1.92 1.58
C ASP A 123 15.37 -0.42 1.64
N VAL A 124 14.41 0.48 1.41
CA VAL A 124 14.59 1.93 1.52
C VAL A 124 15.13 2.30 2.89
N SER A 125 14.63 1.70 3.96
CA SER A 125 15.03 2.00 5.33
C SER A 125 16.53 1.77 5.61
N LYS A 126 17.18 0.88 4.83
CA LYS A 126 18.62 0.57 4.94
C LYS A 126 19.53 1.67 4.36
N TRP A 127 18.98 2.59 3.57
CA TRP A 127 19.72 3.67 2.90
C TRP A 127 19.71 5.00 3.67
N PHE A 128 18.93 5.06 4.76
CA PHE A 128 18.76 6.27 5.56
C PHE A 128 19.07 6.02 7.03
N LEU A 129 19.82 6.93 7.63
CA LEU A 129 20.20 6.91 9.04
C LEU A 129 19.51 8.04 9.82
N MET A 130 19.71 9.28 9.38
CA MET A 130 19.19 10.48 10.03
C MET A 130 17.73 10.78 9.66
N ARG A 131 17.37 10.53 8.40
CA ARG A 131 16.03 10.84 7.83
C ARG A 131 15.25 9.58 7.49
N ARG A 132 15.41 8.52 8.31
CA ARG A 132 14.80 7.21 8.07
C ARG A 132 13.27 7.24 8.13
N GLY A 133 12.70 8.00 9.10
CA GLY A 133 11.25 8.10 9.28
C GLY A 133 10.57 8.73 8.08
N ILE A 134 11.06 9.88 7.60
CA ILE A 134 10.49 10.52 6.42
C ILE A 134 10.70 9.70 5.15
N ALA A 135 11.85 9.03 4.98
CA ALA A 135 12.10 8.19 3.82
C ALA A 135 11.14 6.98 3.77
N VAL A 136 10.92 6.32 4.89
CA VAL A 136 9.95 5.24 5.04
C VAL A 136 8.52 5.74 4.78
N ALA A 137 8.17 6.92 5.29
CA ALA A 137 6.85 7.52 5.08
C ALA A 137 6.59 7.84 3.61
N ILE A 138 7.58 8.38 2.88
CA ILE A 138 7.49 8.64 1.44
C ILE A 138 7.30 7.32 0.67
N ALA A 139 8.12 6.30 0.96
CA ALA A 139 7.98 4.99 0.29
C ALA A 139 6.61 4.35 0.56
N ALA A 140 6.13 4.38 1.80
CA ALA A 140 4.83 3.86 2.20
C ALA A 140 3.65 4.62 1.59
N SER A 141 3.81 5.92 1.28
CA SER A 141 2.79 6.73 0.62
C SER A 141 2.51 6.27 -0.82
N GLY A 142 3.41 5.48 -1.43
CA GLY A 142 3.22 4.92 -2.76
C GLY A 142 1.93 4.11 -2.92
N ASN A 143 1.50 3.39 -1.89
CA ASN A 143 0.23 2.66 -1.91
C ASN A 143 -1.00 3.59 -1.99
N TYR A 144 -1.03 4.67 -1.20
CA TYR A 144 -2.12 5.66 -1.24
C TYR A 144 -2.12 6.43 -2.55
N LEU A 145 -0.93 6.83 -3.04
CA LEU A 145 -0.80 7.46 -4.34
C LEU A 145 -1.26 6.54 -5.47
N SER A 146 -0.95 5.24 -5.38
CA SER A 146 -1.47 4.23 -6.29
C SER A 146 -3.00 4.24 -6.30
N GLY A 147 -3.64 4.18 -5.12
CA GLY A 147 -5.10 4.22 -4.98
C GLY A 147 -5.75 5.52 -5.44
N ALA A 148 -5.04 6.63 -5.39
CA ALA A 148 -5.53 7.92 -5.87
C ALA A 148 -5.38 8.10 -7.39
N ILE A 149 -4.28 7.63 -7.96
CA ILE A 149 -3.92 7.86 -9.37
C ILE A 149 -4.59 6.85 -10.31
N TRP A 150 -4.53 5.56 -9.96
CA TRP A 150 -4.97 4.50 -10.88
C TRP A 150 -6.45 4.54 -11.23
N PRO A 151 -7.40 4.78 -10.32
CA PRO A 151 -8.82 4.88 -10.70
C PRO A 151 -9.06 5.94 -11.77
N LEU A 152 -8.37 7.09 -11.69
CA LEU A 152 -8.50 8.15 -12.66
C LEU A 152 -7.98 7.75 -14.05
N LEU A 153 -6.81 7.09 -14.10
CA LEU A 153 -6.20 6.65 -15.36
C LEU A 153 -6.97 5.49 -15.99
N LEU A 154 -7.41 4.54 -15.17
CA LEU A 154 -8.06 3.32 -15.65
C LEU A 154 -9.49 3.56 -16.16
N THR A 155 -10.20 4.56 -15.65
CA THR A 155 -11.57 4.88 -16.08
C THR A 155 -11.66 5.13 -17.59
N GLY A 156 -10.65 5.78 -18.19
CA GLY A 156 -10.60 5.99 -19.64
C GLY A 156 -10.50 4.69 -20.43
N VAL A 157 -9.60 3.80 -20.02
CA VAL A 157 -9.41 2.48 -20.65
C VAL A 157 -10.62 1.59 -20.42
N LEU A 158 -11.21 1.63 -19.22
CA LEU A 158 -12.38 0.85 -18.86
C LEU A 158 -13.58 1.16 -19.79
N ARG A 159 -13.83 2.45 -20.05
CA ARG A 159 -14.94 2.88 -20.94
C ARG A 159 -14.77 2.43 -22.39
N THR A 160 -13.55 2.29 -22.87
CA THR A 160 -13.28 1.94 -24.28
C THR A 160 -13.08 0.47 -24.53
N SER A 161 -12.53 -0.27 -23.57
CA SER A 161 -12.03 -1.63 -23.76
C SER A 161 -12.51 -2.62 -22.69
N GLY A 162 -13.38 -2.17 -21.76
CA GLY A 162 -13.87 -2.99 -20.65
C GLY A 162 -12.76 -3.42 -19.69
N TRP A 163 -13.10 -4.26 -18.74
CA TRP A 163 -12.16 -4.73 -17.72
C TRP A 163 -11.03 -5.62 -18.29
N HIS A 164 -11.31 -6.38 -19.37
CA HIS A 164 -10.28 -7.15 -20.09
C HIS A 164 -9.19 -6.24 -20.65
N GLY A 165 -9.60 -5.12 -21.29
CA GLY A 165 -8.66 -4.14 -21.81
C GLY A 165 -7.81 -3.49 -20.72
N VAL A 166 -8.41 -3.17 -19.56
CA VAL A 166 -7.68 -2.66 -18.39
C VAL A 166 -6.60 -3.65 -17.93
N TYR A 167 -6.94 -4.93 -17.83
CA TYR A 167 -5.99 -5.95 -17.38
C TYR A 167 -4.86 -6.20 -18.39
N LEU A 168 -5.17 -6.23 -19.70
CA LEU A 168 -4.14 -6.33 -20.73
C LEU A 168 -3.19 -5.13 -20.71
N TRP A 169 -3.73 -3.93 -20.56
CA TRP A 169 -2.92 -2.72 -20.45
C TRP A 169 -2.02 -2.74 -19.21
N LEU A 170 -2.56 -3.16 -18.06
CA LEU A 170 -1.79 -3.30 -16.82
C LEU A 170 -0.74 -4.41 -16.91
N ALA A 171 -1.02 -5.52 -17.58
CA ALA A 171 -0.04 -6.58 -17.83
C ALA A 171 1.18 -6.07 -18.59
N ALA A 172 0.97 -5.30 -19.66
CA ALA A 172 2.05 -4.69 -20.42
C ALA A 172 2.79 -3.62 -19.61
N LEU A 173 2.07 -2.72 -18.96
CA LEU A 173 2.62 -1.58 -18.22
C LEU A 173 3.48 -2.04 -17.04
N THR A 174 3.05 -3.05 -16.28
CA THR A 174 3.83 -3.59 -15.16
C THR A 174 5.17 -4.14 -15.63
N LEU A 175 5.24 -4.85 -16.75
CA LEU A 175 6.52 -5.32 -17.30
C LEU A 175 7.37 -4.17 -17.81
N ILE A 176 6.81 -3.31 -18.65
CA ILE A 176 7.56 -2.24 -19.35
C ILE A 176 8.16 -1.25 -18.35
N ILE A 177 7.49 -0.97 -17.25
CA ILE A 177 7.93 0.05 -16.30
C ILE A 177 8.61 -0.57 -15.07
N MET A 178 8.04 -1.61 -14.45
CA MET A 178 8.64 -2.18 -13.24
C MET A 178 9.98 -2.85 -13.50
N VAL A 179 10.15 -3.54 -14.65
CA VAL A 179 11.41 -4.23 -14.93
C VAL A 179 12.59 -3.25 -15.00
N PRO A 180 12.59 -2.19 -15.85
CA PRO A 180 13.71 -1.27 -15.89
C PRO A 180 13.90 -0.50 -14.57
N LEU A 181 12.82 -0.07 -13.89
CA LEU A 181 12.94 0.61 -12.61
C LEU A 181 13.57 -0.31 -11.55
N SER A 182 13.21 -1.60 -11.53
CA SER A 182 13.78 -2.58 -10.60
C SER A 182 15.28 -2.78 -10.83
N LEU A 183 15.72 -2.81 -12.09
CA LEU A 183 17.14 -2.93 -12.43
C LEU A 183 17.97 -1.72 -11.97
N LEU A 184 17.38 -0.52 -11.90
CA LEU A 184 18.05 0.67 -11.35
C LEU A 184 18.32 0.54 -9.84
N LEU A 185 17.63 -0.35 -9.13
CA LEU A 185 17.87 -0.67 -7.73
C LEU A 185 18.98 -1.71 -7.50
N SER A 186 19.75 -2.10 -8.51
CA SER A 186 20.75 -3.17 -8.42
C SER A 186 21.91 -2.87 -7.47
N ARG A 187 22.20 -1.60 -7.18
CA ARG A 187 23.26 -1.22 -6.25
C ARG A 187 22.90 -1.62 -4.83
N GLN A 188 23.78 -2.34 -4.15
CA GLN A 188 23.61 -2.76 -2.77
C GLN A 188 24.28 -1.79 -1.79
N VAL A 189 23.75 -1.74 -0.57
CA VAL A 189 24.35 -0.99 0.55
C VAL A 189 25.62 -1.70 0.99
N ASN A 190 26.68 -0.94 1.29
CA ASN A 190 27.92 -1.49 1.82
C ASN A 190 27.70 -2.08 3.23
N ASP A 191 28.36 -3.21 3.54
CA ASP A 191 28.28 -3.90 4.84
C ASP A 191 28.58 -3.00 6.03
N GLN A 192 29.50 -2.04 5.90
CA GLN A 192 29.78 -1.07 6.95
C GLN A 192 28.57 -0.17 7.25
N SER A 193 27.84 0.24 6.21
CA SER A 193 26.64 1.07 6.34
C SER A 193 25.48 0.29 6.97
N ILE A 194 25.36 -1.00 6.64
CA ILE A 194 24.36 -1.91 7.27
C ILE A 194 24.68 -2.04 8.77
N LYS A 195 25.93 -2.34 9.13
CA LYS A 195 26.37 -2.46 10.53
C LYS A 195 26.11 -1.21 11.35
N LEU A 196 26.32 -0.01 10.78
CA LEU A 196 26.01 1.26 11.43
C LEU A 196 24.52 1.45 11.68
N SER A 197 23.69 1.12 10.69
CA SER A 197 22.22 1.16 10.79
C SER A 197 21.70 0.19 11.84
N ASP A 198 22.23 -1.02 11.87
CA ASP A 198 21.85 -2.07 12.81
C ASP A 198 22.31 -1.74 14.25
N ALA A 199 23.52 -1.21 14.42
CA ALA A 199 24.02 -0.77 15.72
C ALA A 199 23.12 0.33 16.31
N GLN A 200 22.70 1.30 15.50
CA GLN A 200 21.80 2.35 15.97
C GLN A 200 20.39 1.82 16.28
N SER A 201 19.90 0.88 15.50
CA SER A 201 18.62 0.21 15.76
C SER A 201 18.66 -0.59 17.05
N ASN A 202 19.75 -1.33 17.29
CA ASN A 202 19.95 -2.13 18.49
C ASN A 202 20.10 -1.24 19.73
N ASN A 203 20.80 -0.12 19.64
CA ASN A 203 20.90 0.84 20.74
C ASN A 203 19.53 1.44 21.10
N ARG A 204 18.69 1.75 20.12
CA ARG A 204 17.31 2.21 20.35
C ARG A 204 16.43 1.11 20.95
N MET A 205 16.59 -0.15 20.50
CA MET A 205 15.87 -1.30 21.05
C MET A 205 16.30 -1.63 22.49
N GLY A 206 17.60 -1.51 22.80
CA GLY A 206 18.13 -1.73 24.14
C GLY A 206 17.64 -0.75 25.20
N SER A 207 17.07 0.40 24.79
CA SER A 207 16.43 1.37 25.69
C SER A 207 14.98 1.02 26.05
N LEU A 208 14.38 0.01 25.41
CA LEU A 208 13.01 -0.41 25.68
C LEU A 208 12.98 -1.57 26.69
N PRO A 209 12.01 -1.59 27.62
CA PRO A 209 11.91 -2.62 28.67
C PRO A 209 11.34 -3.95 28.15
N PHE A 210 11.29 -4.15 26.83
CA PHE A 210 10.68 -5.33 26.19
C PHE A 210 11.70 -6.13 25.39
N SER A 211 11.53 -7.46 25.38
CA SER A 211 12.27 -8.31 24.46
C SER A 211 11.86 -8.05 23.00
N ALA A 212 12.76 -8.30 22.04
CA ALA A 212 12.47 -8.15 20.61
C ALA A 212 11.23 -8.95 20.19
N ARG A 213 11.03 -10.14 20.75
CA ARG A 213 9.87 -11.01 20.49
C ARG A 213 8.56 -10.37 21.01
N THR A 214 8.58 -9.87 22.25
CA THR A 214 7.42 -9.18 22.85
C THR A 214 7.07 -7.92 22.07
N LEU A 215 8.07 -7.14 21.67
CA LEU A 215 7.87 -5.95 20.87
C LEU A 215 7.25 -6.28 19.52
N THR A 216 7.68 -7.35 18.85
CA THR A 216 7.10 -7.80 17.57
C THR A 216 5.63 -8.15 17.72
N TRP A 217 5.24 -8.87 18.77
CA TRP A 217 3.85 -9.21 19.04
C TRP A 217 3.00 -7.99 19.36
N LEU A 218 3.51 -7.06 20.19
CA LEU A 218 2.82 -5.81 20.52
C LEU A 218 2.60 -4.93 19.30
N LEU A 219 3.63 -4.79 18.44
CA LEU A 219 3.52 -4.03 17.19
C LEU A 219 2.59 -4.72 16.19
N GLY A 220 2.59 -6.05 16.15
CA GLY A 220 1.65 -6.83 15.34
C GLY A 220 0.20 -6.58 15.76
N LEU A 221 -0.09 -6.65 17.05
CA LEU A 221 -1.42 -6.37 17.61
C LEU A 221 -1.85 -4.92 17.36
N ALA A 222 -0.94 -3.97 17.59
CA ALA A 222 -1.19 -2.56 17.29
C ALA A 222 -1.46 -2.33 15.80
N GLY A 223 -0.73 -3.04 14.92
CA GLY A 223 -0.94 -3.00 13.47
C GLY A 223 -2.33 -3.51 13.07
N VAL A 224 -2.76 -4.64 13.63
CA VAL A 224 -4.12 -5.17 13.39
C VAL A 224 -5.18 -4.16 13.85
N GLY A 225 -5.05 -3.63 15.06
CA GLY A 225 -5.99 -2.63 15.58
C GLY A 225 -6.06 -1.37 14.71
N CYS A 226 -4.91 -0.86 14.28
CA CYS A 226 -4.81 0.29 13.38
C CYS A 226 -5.46 -0.01 12.01
N CYS A 227 -5.17 -1.16 11.40
CA CYS A 227 -5.73 -1.52 10.10
C CYS A 227 -7.25 -1.72 10.15
N VAL A 228 -7.79 -2.34 11.19
CA VAL A 228 -9.23 -2.51 11.39
C VAL A 228 -9.90 -1.14 11.54
N ALA A 229 -9.36 -0.27 12.40
CA ALA A 229 -9.88 1.08 12.62
C ALA A 229 -9.84 1.92 11.33
N MET A 230 -8.78 1.81 10.54
CA MET A 230 -8.61 2.54 9.28
C MET A 230 -9.52 2.01 8.17
N SER A 231 -9.69 0.69 8.07
CA SER A 231 -10.49 0.09 7.01
C SER A 231 -11.98 0.39 7.14
N MET A 232 -12.48 0.58 8.35
CA MET A 232 -13.91 0.77 8.58
C MET A 232 -14.48 2.00 7.84
N PRO A 233 -13.97 3.24 8.00
CA PRO A 233 -14.44 4.36 7.20
C PRO A 233 -14.12 4.21 5.72
N GLN A 234 -12.94 3.72 5.35
CA GLN A 234 -12.54 3.59 3.94
C GLN A 234 -13.45 2.65 3.14
N VAL A 235 -13.91 1.57 3.75
CA VAL A 235 -14.78 0.60 3.07
C VAL A 235 -16.24 1.06 3.06
N HIS A 236 -16.69 1.72 4.12
CA HIS A 236 -18.11 1.99 4.32
C HIS A 236 -18.55 3.40 3.94
N ILE A 237 -17.62 4.37 3.75
CA ILE A 237 -17.99 5.78 3.52
C ILE A 237 -18.90 5.98 2.30
N VAL A 238 -18.67 5.22 1.21
CA VAL A 238 -19.50 5.34 0.00
C VAL A 238 -20.93 4.84 0.28
N ALA A 239 -21.07 3.67 0.91
CA ALA A 239 -22.36 3.12 1.27
C ALA A 239 -23.07 4.03 2.28
N TYR A 240 -22.37 4.55 3.27
CA TYR A 240 -22.90 5.47 4.28
C TYR A 240 -23.44 6.77 3.65
N CYS A 241 -22.72 7.33 2.68
CA CYS A 241 -23.22 8.50 1.93
C CYS A 241 -24.47 8.20 1.11
N VAL A 242 -24.59 6.99 0.57
CA VAL A 242 -25.82 6.55 -0.12
C VAL A 242 -26.97 6.42 0.87
N ASP A 243 -26.75 5.83 2.04
CA ASP A 243 -27.76 5.66 3.08
C ASP A 243 -28.27 7.01 3.61
N LEU A 244 -27.38 8.02 3.68
CA LEU A 244 -27.73 9.40 4.06
C LEU A 244 -28.36 10.21 2.91
N GLY A 245 -28.50 9.64 1.70
CA GLY A 245 -29.10 10.30 0.54
C GLY A 245 -28.16 11.25 -0.22
N TYR A 246 -26.87 11.30 0.10
CA TYR A 246 -25.88 12.14 -0.60
C TYR A 246 -25.37 11.53 -1.92
N GLY A 247 -25.60 10.22 -2.11
CA GLY A 247 -25.23 9.49 -3.30
C GLY A 247 -23.78 9.00 -3.32
N PRO A 248 -23.44 8.11 -4.28
CA PRO A 248 -22.12 7.45 -4.33
C PRO A 248 -20.98 8.41 -4.70
N THR A 249 -21.26 9.47 -5.45
CA THR A 249 -20.24 10.45 -5.86
C THR A 249 -19.63 11.17 -4.67
N ALA A 250 -20.47 11.66 -3.73
CA ALA A 250 -20.01 12.30 -2.52
C ALA A 250 -19.15 11.37 -1.66
N GLY A 251 -19.55 10.09 -1.55
CA GLY A 251 -18.76 9.08 -0.84
C GLY A 251 -17.39 8.80 -1.48
N ALA A 252 -17.33 8.77 -2.81
CA ALA A 252 -16.07 8.61 -3.54
C ALA A 252 -15.14 9.82 -3.37
N GLU A 253 -15.68 11.04 -3.38
CA GLU A 253 -14.92 12.26 -3.10
C GLU A 253 -14.36 12.27 -1.67
N MET A 254 -15.17 11.87 -0.67
CA MET A 254 -14.73 11.75 0.72
C MET A 254 -13.64 10.70 0.89
N LEU A 255 -13.74 9.55 0.21
CA LEU A 255 -12.69 8.54 0.18
C LEU A 255 -11.39 9.10 -0.41
N SER A 256 -11.48 9.86 -1.50
CA SER A 256 -10.31 10.50 -2.12
C SER A 256 -9.65 11.50 -1.18
N LEU A 257 -10.44 12.32 -0.46
CA LEU A 257 -9.94 13.25 0.54
C LEU A 257 -9.27 12.52 1.72
N MET A 258 -9.84 11.42 2.17
CA MET A 258 -9.28 10.57 3.22
C MET A 258 -7.91 9.99 2.80
N LEU A 259 -7.80 9.49 1.58
CA LEU A 259 -6.52 8.99 1.05
C LEU A 259 -5.48 10.10 0.90
N MET A 260 -5.88 11.29 0.47
CA MET A 260 -4.99 12.45 0.38
C MET A 260 -4.54 12.92 1.76
N GLY A 261 -5.46 13.00 2.73
CA GLY A 261 -5.15 13.25 4.14
C GLY A 261 -4.14 12.24 4.66
N GLY A 262 -4.32 10.96 4.33
CA GLY A 262 -3.41 9.87 4.70
C GLY A 262 -1.99 10.04 4.16
N VAL A 263 -1.81 10.57 2.95
CA VAL A 263 -0.47 10.90 2.43
C VAL A 263 0.17 12.00 3.28
N ILE A 264 -0.56 13.08 3.54
CA ILE A 264 -0.07 14.23 4.33
C ILE A 264 0.28 13.77 5.75
N SER A 265 -0.63 13.05 6.40
CA SER A 265 -0.47 12.49 7.75
C SER A 265 0.79 11.61 7.85
N ARG A 266 1.03 10.73 6.86
CA ARG A 266 2.22 9.87 6.81
C ARG A 266 3.51 10.67 6.70
N LEU A 267 3.53 11.72 5.88
CA LEU A 267 4.71 12.58 5.74
C LEU A 267 5.01 13.32 7.05
N ILE A 268 3.98 13.88 7.69
CA ILE A 268 4.10 14.54 9.00
C ILE A 268 4.58 13.56 10.06
N SER A 269 3.96 12.37 10.13
CA SER A 269 4.32 11.31 11.08
C SER A 269 5.75 10.80 10.85
N GLY A 270 6.21 10.72 9.60
CA GLY A 270 7.59 10.38 9.27
C GLY A 270 8.59 11.39 9.82
N MET A 271 8.34 12.69 9.61
CA MET A 271 9.17 13.77 10.18
C MET A 271 9.12 13.79 11.71
N LEU A 272 7.94 13.54 12.28
CA LEU A 272 7.75 13.49 13.73
C LEU A 272 8.49 12.30 14.34
N SER A 273 8.48 11.14 13.66
CA SER A 273 9.22 9.95 14.07
C SER A 273 10.73 10.17 14.11
N ASP A 274 11.26 10.94 13.18
CA ASP A 274 12.69 11.28 13.16
C ASP A 274 13.09 12.18 14.35
N ARG A 275 12.17 13.02 14.86
CA ARG A 275 12.41 13.95 15.97
C ARG A 275 12.06 13.37 17.34
N LEU A 276 10.89 12.79 17.49
CA LEU A 276 10.32 12.32 18.77
C LEU A 276 10.58 10.83 19.03
N GLY A 277 10.96 10.09 17.99
CA GLY A 277 11.09 8.63 18.00
C GLY A 277 9.78 7.90 17.70
N GLY A 278 9.91 6.63 17.29
CA GLY A 278 8.80 5.86 16.76
C GLY A 278 7.65 5.60 17.74
N VAL A 279 7.98 5.32 19.02
CA VAL A 279 6.95 5.00 20.04
C VAL A 279 6.04 6.19 20.32
N LYS A 280 6.59 7.38 20.51
CA LYS A 280 5.78 8.59 20.76
C LYS A 280 4.92 8.93 19.55
N THR A 281 5.48 8.82 18.35
CA THR A 281 4.74 9.06 17.11
C THR A 281 3.60 8.06 16.94
N LEU A 282 3.83 6.79 17.24
CA LEU A 282 2.78 5.76 17.20
C LEU A 282 1.63 6.07 18.15
N LEU A 283 1.92 6.48 19.39
CA LEU A 283 0.91 6.86 20.38
C LEU A 283 0.10 8.08 19.93
N ILE A 284 0.77 9.10 19.39
CA ILE A 284 0.10 10.29 18.85
C ILE A 284 -0.83 9.88 17.70
N GLY A 285 -0.34 9.08 16.74
CA GLY A 285 -1.14 8.60 15.62
C GLY A 285 -2.35 7.78 16.05
N ALA A 286 -2.17 6.84 16.99
CA ALA A 286 -3.27 6.03 17.53
C ALA A 286 -4.33 6.90 18.24
N THR A 287 -3.92 7.93 18.98
CA THR A 287 -4.83 8.85 19.65
C THR A 287 -5.61 9.68 18.62
N LEU A 288 -4.94 10.23 17.60
CA LEU A 288 -5.58 10.99 16.54
C LEU A 288 -6.55 10.13 15.73
N GLN A 289 -6.19 8.89 15.43
CA GLN A 289 -7.08 7.94 14.74
C GLN A 289 -8.33 7.64 15.57
N CYS A 290 -8.20 7.45 16.88
CA CYS A 290 -9.33 7.26 17.80
C CYS A 290 -10.25 8.48 17.80
N ILE A 291 -9.70 9.70 17.92
CA ILE A 291 -10.45 10.94 17.84
C ILE A 291 -11.19 11.06 16.49
N GLY A 292 -10.49 10.79 15.39
CA GLY A 292 -11.09 10.81 14.05
C GLY A 292 -12.28 9.87 13.89
N LEU A 293 -12.20 8.64 14.44
CA LEU A 293 -13.33 7.72 14.46
C LEU A 293 -14.51 8.22 15.29
N ILE A 294 -14.24 8.81 16.46
CA ILE A 294 -15.29 9.37 17.32
C ILE A 294 -16.01 10.54 16.63
N LEU A 295 -15.27 11.34 15.85
CA LEU A 295 -15.86 12.46 15.12
C LEU A 295 -16.86 12.04 14.02
N TYR A 296 -16.80 10.79 13.53
CA TYR A 296 -17.82 10.27 12.61
C TYR A 296 -19.19 10.07 13.27
N LEU A 297 -19.23 9.81 14.58
CA LEU A 297 -20.49 9.50 15.28
C LEU A 297 -21.52 10.65 15.24
N PRO A 298 -21.15 11.92 15.47
CA PRO A 298 -22.09 13.05 15.39
C PRO A 298 -22.17 13.66 13.99
N SER A 299 -21.47 13.10 12.96
CA SER A 299 -21.30 13.75 11.67
C SER A 299 -22.29 13.22 10.63
N ASP A 300 -23.49 13.80 10.57
CA ASP A 300 -24.52 13.43 9.58
C ASP A 300 -24.61 14.45 8.43
N GLY A 301 -24.06 15.65 8.59
CA GLY A 301 -24.07 16.69 7.57
C GLY A 301 -22.99 16.49 6.51
N LEU A 302 -23.30 16.83 5.25
CA LEU A 302 -22.37 16.68 4.12
C LEU A 302 -21.02 17.35 4.40
N THR A 303 -21.01 18.61 4.83
CA THR A 303 -19.78 19.36 5.12
C THR A 303 -18.98 18.76 6.28
N SER A 304 -19.66 18.30 7.34
CA SER A 304 -19.00 17.66 8.49
C SER A 304 -18.33 16.35 8.07
N LEU A 305 -18.97 15.55 7.22
CA LEU A 305 -18.42 14.30 6.71
C LEU A 305 -17.16 14.54 5.84
N TYR A 306 -17.15 15.58 4.99
CA TYR A 306 -15.95 15.95 4.23
C TYR A 306 -14.80 16.33 5.15
N LEU A 307 -15.05 17.17 6.17
CA LEU A 307 -14.03 17.59 7.12
C LEU A 307 -13.50 16.42 7.96
N VAL A 308 -14.39 15.57 8.46
CA VAL A 308 -13.99 14.40 9.25
C VAL A 308 -13.21 13.40 8.39
N SER A 309 -13.62 13.19 7.14
CA SER A 309 -12.89 12.32 6.20
C SER A 309 -11.47 12.82 5.92
N LEU A 310 -11.28 14.13 5.76
CA LEU A 310 -9.96 14.73 5.58
C LEU A 310 -9.08 14.61 6.85
N ILE A 311 -9.67 14.82 8.03
CA ILE A 311 -8.95 14.75 9.33
C ILE A 311 -8.60 13.31 9.68
N PHE A 312 -9.46 12.36 9.33
CA PHE A 312 -9.24 10.94 9.61
C PHE A 312 -8.10 10.34 8.78
N GLY A 313 -7.90 10.77 7.53
CA GLY A 313 -6.77 10.35 6.68
C GLY A 313 -5.44 10.82 7.21
#